data_8052fac82e1502ad2a342064ff32e80d
#
_entry.id   8052fac82e1502ad2a342064ff32e80d
#
_cell.length_a   1.000
_cell.length_b   1.000
_cell.length_c   1.000
_cell.angle_alpha   90.00
_cell.angle_beta   90.00
_cell.angle_gamma   90.00
#
_symmetry.space_group_name_H-M   'P 1'
#
loop_
_entity.id
_entity.type
_entity.pdbx_description
1 polymer ?
#
loop_
_entity_poly.entity_id
_entity_poly.type
_entity_poly.pdbx_seq_one_letter_code
_entity_poly.pdbx_strand_id
1 'polypeptide(L)'
;MQKKYRKCVGMMILNTKNQILVGKRLDNPSGYWQMPQGGIDENENPEEAVWREMMEEIGTNNASLINSSQEWISYDIPIETLKTLPWGDKYIGQIQKWFLFRFTGIDNDINVGTENPEFSEWKWLDLSLIHI
;
A
#
# COMPACT_ATOMS: atom_id res chain seq x y z
N MET A 1 -27.43 -8.50 -8.19
CA MET A 1 -26.02 -8.36 -8.55
C MET A 1 -25.15 -8.43 -7.31
N GLN A 2 -24.11 -9.25 -7.38
CA GLN A 2 -23.17 -9.33 -6.27
C GLN A 2 -22.31 -8.06 -6.22
N LYS A 3 -22.16 -7.55 -5.02
CA LYS A 3 -21.25 -6.43 -4.78
C LYS A 3 -19.82 -6.90 -4.97
N LYS A 4 -19.03 -6.09 -5.66
CA LYS A 4 -17.64 -6.43 -5.95
C LYS A 4 -16.68 -5.51 -5.20
N TYR A 5 -15.63 -6.11 -4.66
CA TYR A 5 -14.54 -5.39 -4.01
C TYR A 5 -13.25 -5.60 -4.81
N ARG A 6 -12.49 -4.50 -4.96
CA ARG A 6 -11.19 -4.56 -5.61
C ARG A 6 -10.21 -5.22 -4.65
N LYS A 7 -9.54 -6.29 -5.10
CA LYS A 7 -8.56 -6.99 -4.26
C LYS A 7 -7.23 -6.26 -4.25
N CYS A 8 -6.74 -5.97 -3.05
CA CYS A 8 -5.52 -5.21 -2.85
C CYS A 8 -4.63 -5.84 -1.80
N VAL A 9 -3.36 -5.44 -1.81
CA VAL A 9 -2.41 -5.77 -0.76
C VAL A 9 -1.93 -4.48 -0.12
N GLY A 10 -1.64 -4.54 1.16
CA GLY A 10 -1.02 -3.43 1.88
C GLY A 10 0.27 -3.89 2.52
N MET A 11 1.20 -2.97 2.72
CA MET A 11 2.52 -3.24 3.26
C MET A 11 2.78 -2.40 4.49
N MET A 12 3.09 -3.05 5.61
CA MET A 12 3.62 -2.40 6.79
C MET A 12 5.10 -2.71 6.83
N ILE A 13 5.93 -1.73 6.47
CA ILE A 13 7.38 -1.91 6.36
C ILE A 13 8.04 -1.19 7.53
N LEU A 14 8.71 -1.96 8.39
CA LEU A 14 9.36 -1.43 9.59
C LEU A 14 10.87 -1.37 9.40
N ASN A 15 11.49 -0.29 9.86
CA ASN A 15 12.96 -0.22 9.94
C ASN A 15 13.44 -0.80 11.27
N THR A 16 14.76 -0.74 11.52
CA THR A 16 15.34 -1.29 12.75
C THR A 16 14.90 -0.57 14.01
N LYS A 17 14.33 0.62 13.89
CA LYS A 17 13.83 1.40 15.02
C LYS A 17 12.31 1.23 15.20
N ASN A 18 11.72 0.29 14.46
CA ASN A 18 10.27 0.04 14.45
C ASN A 18 9.44 1.25 14.03
N GLN A 19 10.00 2.04 13.12
CA GLN A 19 9.26 3.10 12.45
C GLN A 19 8.66 2.54 11.16
N ILE A 20 7.51 3.08 10.77
CA ILE A 20 6.78 2.60 9.60
C ILE A 20 7.04 3.49 8.40
N LEU A 21 7.23 2.87 7.23
CA LEU A 21 7.35 3.59 5.97
C LEU A 21 5.99 4.11 5.55
N VAL A 22 5.90 5.41 5.32
CA VAL A 22 4.69 6.04 4.77
C VAL A 22 5.07 6.94 3.61
N GLY A 23 4.13 7.08 2.68
CA GLY A 23 4.28 7.94 1.52
C GLY A 23 3.15 8.94 1.43
N LYS A 24 3.42 10.06 0.79
CA LYS A 24 2.44 11.10 0.52
C LYS A 24 2.02 10.97 -0.94
N ARG A 25 0.72 10.72 -1.17
CA ARG A 25 0.23 10.49 -2.53
C ARG A 25 0.28 11.75 -3.38
N LEU A 26 0.66 11.55 -4.66
CA LEU A 26 0.68 12.62 -5.65
C LEU A 26 -0.70 13.15 -5.96
N ASP A 27 -1.71 12.26 -5.96
CA ASP A 27 -3.07 12.61 -6.35
C ASP A 27 -3.94 13.12 -5.20
N ASN A 28 -3.36 13.24 -4.00
CA ASN A 28 -4.09 13.70 -2.82
C ASN A 28 -3.46 14.97 -2.26
N PRO A 29 -3.97 16.15 -2.64
CA PRO A 29 -3.39 17.42 -2.19
C PRO A 29 -3.60 17.70 -0.69
N SER A 30 -4.44 16.94 0.00
CA SER A 30 -4.66 17.13 1.42
C SER A 30 -3.47 16.71 2.29
N GLY A 31 -2.50 16.03 1.68
CA GLY A 31 -1.25 15.74 2.35
C GLY A 31 -1.27 14.58 3.33
N TYR A 32 -2.21 13.66 3.19
CA TYR A 32 -2.24 12.47 4.03
C TYR A 32 -1.05 11.56 3.74
N TRP A 33 -0.50 11.02 4.82
CA TRP A 33 0.57 10.03 4.75
C TRP A 33 -0.07 8.66 4.92
N GLN A 34 0.33 7.71 4.10
CA GLN A 34 -0.23 6.37 4.15
C GLN A 34 0.83 5.30 3.88
N MET A 35 0.58 4.09 4.36
CA MET A 35 1.40 2.94 4.05
C MET A 35 1.19 2.55 2.59
N PRO A 36 2.22 2.00 1.91
CA PRO A 36 2.07 1.56 0.53
C PRO A 36 1.01 0.48 0.39
N GLN A 37 0.26 0.54 -0.69
CA GLN A 37 -0.75 -0.46 -1.03
C GLN A 37 -0.98 -0.46 -2.53
N GLY A 38 -1.52 -1.56 -3.05
CA GLY A 38 -1.80 -1.64 -4.47
C GLY A 38 -2.71 -2.79 -4.82
N GLY A 39 -3.16 -2.83 -6.06
CA GLY A 39 -4.07 -3.85 -6.55
C GLY A 39 -3.38 -5.17 -6.87
N ILE A 40 -4.13 -6.25 -6.75
CA ILE A 40 -3.69 -7.58 -7.16
C ILE A 40 -4.11 -7.77 -8.62
N ASP A 41 -3.15 -8.15 -9.47
CA ASP A 41 -3.44 -8.39 -10.87
C ASP A 41 -4.13 -9.75 -11.06
N GLU A 42 -4.81 -9.89 -12.17
CA GLU A 42 -5.46 -11.14 -12.53
C GLU A 42 -4.43 -12.27 -12.58
N ASN A 43 -4.77 -13.42 -12.00
CA ASN A 43 -3.90 -14.60 -11.92
C ASN A 43 -2.68 -14.44 -11.01
N GLU A 44 -2.64 -13.38 -10.23
CA GLU A 44 -1.55 -13.13 -9.29
C GLU A 44 -2.02 -13.50 -7.88
N ASN A 45 -1.17 -14.18 -7.10
CA ASN A 45 -1.52 -14.41 -5.70
C ASN A 45 -1.11 -13.19 -4.85
N PRO A 46 -1.66 -13.03 -3.63
CA PRO A 46 -1.37 -11.85 -2.82
C PRO A 46 0.10 -11.63 -2.51
N GLU A 47 0.87 -12.69 -2.24
CA GLU A 47 2.29 -12.54 -1.93
C GLU A 47 3.08 -12.04 -3.15
N GLU A 48 2.80 -12.58 -4.33
CA GLU A 48 3.42 -12.07 -5.55
C GLU A 48 3.08 -10.60 -5.77
N ALA A 49 1.83 -10.24 -5.54
CA ALA A 49 1.35 -8.88 -5.70
C ALA A 49 2.08 -7.91 -4.77
N VAL A 50 2.27 -8.29 -3.50
CA VAL A 50 2.88 -7.37 -2.53
C VAL A 50 4.35 -7.11 -2.87
N TRP A 51 5.10 -8.10 -3.34
CA TRP A 51 6.49 -7.90 -3.76
C TRP A 51 6.56 -7.01 -5.00
N ARG A 52 5.67 -7.23 -5.95
CA ARG A 52 5.60 -6.40 -7.17
C ARG A 52 5.27 -4.96 -6.83
N GLU A 53 4.24 -4.75 -6.01
CA GLU A 53 3.82 -3.41 -5.60
C GLU A 53 4.91 -2.69 -4.81
N MET A 54 5.63 -3.42 -3.96
CA MET A 54 6.75 -2.84 -3.22
C MET A 54 7.79 -2.26 -4.18
N MET A 55 8.18 -3.02 -5.20
CA MET A 55 9.15 -2.55 -6.18
C MET A 55 8.62 -1.35 -6.97
N GLU A 56 7.35 -1.39 -7.34
CA GLU A 56 6.73 -0.29 -8.09
C GLU A 56 6.62 1.00 -7.27
N GLU A 57 6.30 0.89 -5.99
CA GLU A 57 6.02 2.06 -5.17
C GLU A 57 7.25 2.66 -4.49
N ILE A 58 8.17 1.83 -4.01
CA ILE A 58 9.34 2.32 -3.29
C ILE A 58 10.67 1.95 -3.94
N GLY A 59 10.63 1.28 -5.09
CA GLY A 59 11.83 1.04 -5.90
C GLY A 59 12.79 0.00 -5.36
N THR A 60 12.43 -0.76 -4.33
CA THR A 60 13.30 -1.76 -3.75
C THR A 60 12.50 -2.92 -3.15
N ASN A 61 13.11 -4.10 -3.12
CA ASN A 61 12.59 -5.29 -2.42
C ASN A 61 13.51 -5.70 -1.27
N ASN A 62 14.34 -4.79 -0.78
CA ASN A 62 15.27 -5.08 0.32
C ASN A 62 14.52 -5.13 1.64
N ALA A 63 13.73 -6.19 1.81
CA ALA A 63 12.91 -6.40 2.98
C ALA A 63 12.69 -7.89 3.21
N SER A 64 12.45 -8.26 4.46
CA SER A 64 12.10 -9.63 4.83
C SER A 64 10.63 -9.68 5.24
N LEU A 65 9.90 -10.63 4.70
CA LEU A 65 8.50 -10.86 5.10
C LEU A 65 8.47 -11.51 6.48
N ILE A 66 7.79 -10.86 7.43
CA ILE A 66 7.67 -11.36 8.80
C ILE A 66 6.35 -12.12 8.98
N ASN A 67 5.26 -11.54 8.50
CA ASN A 67 3.93 -12.10 8.73
C ASN A 67 2.94 -11.49 7.74
N SER A 68 1.75 -12.09 7.67
CA SER A 68 0.65 -11.54 6.88
C SER A 68 -0.66 -11.71 7.65
N SER A 69 -1.64 -10.86 7.36
CA SER A 69 -2.95 -10.99 7.96
C SER A 69 -3.59 -12.28 7.46
N GLN A 70 -4.23 -13.03 8.35
CA GLN A 70 -4.95 -14.24 7.95
C GLN A 70 -6.28 -13.88 7.30
N GLU A 71 -6.88 -12.80 7.73
CA GLU A 71 -8.15 -12.35 7.23
C GLU A 71 -8.01 -11.20 6.26
N TRP A 72 -8.93 -11.14 5.32
CA TRP A 72 -9.06 -10.00 4.41
C TRP A 72 -9.91 -8.94 5.07
N ILE A 73 -9.49 -7.68 4.95
CA ILE A 73 -10.20 -6.54 5.53
C ILE A 73 -10.89 -5.79 4.40
N SER A 74 -12.22 -5.71 4.45
CA SER A 74 -12.99 -5.03 3.42
C SER A 74 -13.55 -3.72 3.95
N TYR A 75 -13.69 -2.76 3.05
CA TYR A 75 -14.37 -1.51 3.35
C TYR A 75 -15.04 -0.96 2.09
N ASP A 76 -16.18 -0.33 2.28
CA ASP A 76 -16.91 0.33 1.21
C ASP A 76 -16.35 1.75 1.02
N ILE A 77 -16.35 2.20 -0.22
CA ILE A 77 -15.90 3.56 -0.55
C ILE A 77 -17.13 4.40 -0.88
N PRO A 78 -17.23 5.61 -0.34
CA PRO A 78 -18.35 6.50 -0.67
C PRO A 78 -18.49 6.71 -2.17
N ILE A 79 -19.72 6.75 -2.65
CA ILE A 79 -20.01 6.90 -4.09
C ILE A 79 -19.30 8.10 -4.70
N GLU A 80 -19.26 9.21 -3.98
CA GLU A 80 -18.62 10.43 -4.46
C GLU A 80 -17.13 10.23 -4.73
N THR A 81 -16.46 9.46 -3.87
CA THR A 81 -15.06 9.12 -4.06
C THR A 81 -14.88 8.13 -5.20
N LEU A 82 -15.78 7.14 -5.30
CA LEU A 82 -15.73 6.15 -6.38
C LEU A 82 -15.76 6.80 -7.76
N LYS A 83 -16.51 7.88 -7.90
CA LYS A 83 -16.62 8.59 -9.18
C LYS A 83 -15.31 9.20 -9.65
N THR A 84 -14.37 9.42 -8.74
CA THR A 84 -13.06 10.00 -9.07
C THR A 84 -12.01 8.96 -9.38
N LEU A 85 -12.30 7.68 -9.15
CA LEU A 85 -11.34 6.59 -9.32
C LEU A 85 -11.50 5.92 -10.67
N PRO A 86 -10.38 5.53 -11.33
CA PRO A 86 -10.46 4.89 -12.65
C PRO A 86 -11.22 3.56 -12.65
N TRP A 87 -11.29 2.88 -11.50
CA TRP A 87 -12.00 1.61 -11.36
C TRP A 87 -13.30 1.74 -10.56
N GLY A 88 -13.73 2.97 -10.26
CA GLY A 88 -14.87 3.22 -9.37
C GLY A 88 -16.22 2.81 -9.94
N ASP A 89 -16.31 2.54 -11.23
CA ASP A 89 -17.51 2.03 -11.85
C ASP A 89 -17.66 0.51 -11.76
N LYS A 90 -16.58 -0.17 -11.36
CA LYS A 90 -16.54 -1.66 -11.31
C LYS A 90 -16.66 -2.20 -9.89
N TYR A 91 -16.30 -1.42 -8.90
CA TYR A 91 -16.20 -1.88 -7.51
C TYR A 91 -16.90 -0.90 -6.57
N ILE A 92 -17.32 -1.40 -5.42
CA ILE A 92 -17.93 -0.59 -4.37
C ILE A 92 -16.98 -0.28 -3.23
N GLY A 93 -15.81 -0.91 -3.24
CA GLY A 93 -14.81 -0.73 -2.21
C GLY A 93 -13.60 -1.60 -2.47
N GLN A 94 -12.80 -1.79 -1.44
CA GLN A 94 -11.59 -2.61 -1.52
C GLN A 94 -11.62 -3.68 -0.46
N ILE A 95 -10.98 -4.80 -0.76
CA ILE A 95 -10.71 -5.86 0.21
C ILE A 95 -9.21 -6.09 0.22
N GLN A 96 -8.59 -6.02 1.39
CA GLN A 96 -7.13 -5.94 1.53
C GLN A 96 -6.57 -7.07 2.36
N LYS A 97 -5.43 -7.58 1.92
CA LYS A 97 -4.58 -8.44 2.72
C LYS A 97 -3.32 -7.68 3.07
N TRP A 98 -2.97 -7.64 4.35
CA TRP A 98 -1.83 -6.89 4.85
C TRP A 98 -0.64 -7.80 5.13
N PHE A 99 0.57 -7.29 4.80
CA PHE A 99 1.85 -7.97 4.99
C PHE A 99 2.77 -7.11 5.83
N LEU A 100 3.46 -7.75 6.77
CA LEU A 100 4.42 -7.08 7.66
C LEU A 100 5.83 -7.44 7.22
N PHE A 101 6.65 -6.40 6.98
CA PHE A 101 8.02 -6.56 6.53
C PHE A 101 9.00 -5.87 7.47
N ARG A 102 10.22 -6.42 7.53
CA ARG A 102 11.37 -5.73 8.11
C ARG A 102 12.23 -5.23 6.96
N PHE A 103 12.46 -3.92 6.90
CA PHE A 103 13.33 -3.33 5.89
C PHE A 103 14.79 -3.74 6.20
N THR A 104 15.48 -4.28 5.19
CA THR A 104 16.84 -4.79 5.34
C THR A 104 17.87 -3.96 4.56
N GLY A 105 17.41 -2.97 3.81
CA GLY A 105 18.28 -2.08 3.04
C GLY A 105 18.64 -0.80 3.80
N ILE A 106 19.12 0.17 3.05
CA ILE A 106 19.39 1.51 3.56
C ILE A 106 18.41 2.50 2.95
N ASP A 107 18.28 3.68 3.55
CA ASP A 107 17.29 4.66 3.09
C ASP A 107 17.49 5.06 1.63
N ASN A 108 18.73 5.09 1.16
CA ASN A 108 19.02 5.43 -0.24
C ASN A 108 18.47 4.41 -1.24
N ASP A 109 18.12 3.21 -0.80
CA ASP A 109 17.50 2.21 -1.67
C ASP A 109 16.05 2.58 -2.00
N ILE A 110 15.42 3.40 -1.17
CA ILE A 110 14.02 3.78 -1.33
C ILE A 110 13.92 4.90 -2.35
N ASN A 111 13.17 4.63 -3.42
CA ASN A 111 12.96 5.59 -4.50
C ASN A 111 11.49 5.60 -4.89
N VAL A 112 10.77 6.63 -4.48
CA VAL A 112 9.35 6.79 -4.85
C VAL A 112 9.16 7.42 -6.21
N GLY A 113 10.23 7.93 -6.84
CA GLY A 113 10.20 8.47 -8.19
C GLY A 113 10.35 7.40 -9.26
N THR A 114 9.59 6.32 -9.15
CA THR A 114 9.59 5.21 -10.11
C THR A 114 8.87 5.61 -11.41
N GLU A 115 8.80 4.70 -12.37
CA GLU A 115 8.21 4.97 -13.69
C GLU A 115 6.77 5.47 -13.62
N ASN A 116 5.97 4.90 -12.71
CA ASN A 116 4.58 5.32 -12.49
C ASN A 116 4.41 5.69 -11.01
N PRO A 117 4.93 6.85 -10.60
CA PRO A 117 4.98 7.19 -9.19
C PRO A 117 3.59 7.44 -8.60
N GLU A 118 3.35 6.89 -7.42
CA GLU A 118 2.13 7.15 -6.66
C GLU A 118 2.38 8.11 -5.50
N PHE A 119 3.64 8.20 -5.05
CA PHE A 119 4.04 9.06 -3.95
C PHE A 119 4.96 10.18 -4.43
N SER A 120 4.80 11.37 -3.84
CA SER A 120 5.72 12.49 -4.06
C SER A 120 6.88 12.47 -3.07
N GLU A 121 6.64 11.94 -1.87
CA GLU A 121 7.59 11.92 -0.77
C GLU A 121 7.38 10.68 0.07
N TRP A 122 8.38 10.31 0.85
CA TRP A 122 8.26 9.23 1.83
C TRP A 122 8.99 9.61 3.12
N LYS A 123 8.64 8.94 4.21
CA LYS A 123 9.35 9.11 5.48
C LYS A 123 9.11 7.90 6.38
N TRP A 124 9.93 7.80 7.42
CA TRP A 124 9.68 6.88 8.51
C TRP A 124 8.84 7.59 9.57
N LEU A 125 7.78 6.93 10.02
CA LEU A 125 6.85 7.49 11.00
C LEU A 125 6.84 6.60 12.24
N ASP A 126 6.94 7.23 13.42
CA ASP A 126 6.86 6.47 14.68
C ASP A 126 5.47 5.86 14.83
N LEU A 127 5.44 4.60 15.31
CA LEU A 127 4.18 3.90 15.56
C LEU A 127 3.25 4.66 16.49
N SER A 128 3.82 5.37 17.46
CA SER A 128 3.04 6.15 18.42
C SER A 128 2.25 7.28 17.78
N LEU A 129 2.60 7.68 16.55
CA LEU A 129 1.93 8.75 15.83
C LEU A 129 0.84 8.25 14.88
N ILE A 130 0.66 6.93 14.82
CA ILE A 130 -0.37 6.35 13.96
C ILE A 130 -1.62 6.13 14.79
N HIS A 131 -2.67 6.83 14.39
CA HIS A 131 -3.98 6.67 14.99
C HIS A 131 -4.77 5.68 14.14
N ILE A 132 -5.06 4.55 14.73
CA ILE A 132 -5.86 3.51 14.10
C ILE A 132 -7.31 3.69 14.50
#